data_e68569213388bfb5cf3dc671dc2c14e3
#
_entry.id   e68569213388bfb5cf3dc671dc2c14e3
#
_cell.length_a   1.000
_cell.length_b   1.000
_cell.length_c   1.000
_cell.angle_alpha   90.00
_cell.angle_beta   90.00
_cell.angle_gamma   90.00
#
_symmetry.space_group_name_H-M   'P 1'
#
loop_
_entity.id
_entity.type
_entity.pdbx_description
1 polymer ?
#
loop_
_entity_poly.entity_id
_entity_poly.type
_entity_poly.pdbx_seq_one_letter_code
_entity_poly.pdbx_strand_id
1 'polypeptide(L)'
;SGATVYLDSNDNAYVQSEGSTSKSAILDEAGNLISFSNTWSYGDYSSISSLYATSEVTVGGTDYYKLLIKHADTYSGTTTNFWETVNVVKSTNKIDWSTANWYDDPKKLESVFNVELDGVEGIFTINSSNTTPIGTDTTGAQLRESTDGSLFIKDGDTTITVTSPDGGYVDLNYTETFTSGSFETKAIAAQKVGNDYKIV
;
A
#
# COMPACT_ATOMS: atom_id res chain seq x y z
N SER A 1 6.31 -10.90 -1.52
CA SER A 1 6.46 -10.45 -0.13
C SER A 1 7.81 -10.81 0.36
N GLY A 2 8.46 -11.52 0.85
CA GLY A 2 9.85 -11.71 1.23
C GLY A 2 10.11 -11.52 2.73
N ALA A 3 9.07 -11.22 3.54
CA ALA A 3 9.19 -11.10 4.98
C ALA A 3 7.93 -11.58 5.71
N THR A 4 8.06 -11.89 6.99
CA THR A 4 6.96 -12.29 7.87
C THR A 4 7.00 -11.47 9.15
N VAL A 5 5.83 -11.01 9.63
CA VAL A 5 5.69 -10.33 10.91
C VAL A 5 5.26 -11.29 12.01
N TYR A 6 5.67 -11.00 13.24
CA TYR A 6 5.34 -11.75 14.44
C TYR A 6 5.02 -10.79 15.57
N LEU A 7 4.17 -11.22 16.48
CA LEU A 7 3.95 -10.60 17.79
C LEU A 7 4.45 -11.53 18.88
N ASP A 8 5.02 -10.98 19.94
CA ASP A 8 5.31 -11.72 21.15
C ASP A 8 4.09 -11.72 22.11
N SER A 9 4.23 -12.31 23.29
CA SER A 9 3.15 -12.37 24.31
C SER A 9 2.75 -11.02 24.90
N ASN A 10 3.51 -9.97 24.61
CA ASN A 10 3.24 -8.58 25.01
C ASN A 10 2.83 -7.73 23.81
N ASP A 11 2.49 -8.37 22.68
CA ASP A 11 2.14 -7.74 21.40
C ASP A 11 3.25 -6.87 20.79
N ASN A 12 4.50 -7.02 21.22
CA ASN A 12 5.62 -6.37 20.58
C ASN A 12 5.87 -6.98 19.19
N ALA A 13 6.13 -6.13 18.22
CA ALA A 13 6.27 -6.53 16.83
C ALA A 13 7.71 -6.87 16.44
N TYR A 14 7.83 -7.92 15.65
CA TYR A 14 9.08 -8.41 15.07
C TYR A 14 8.89 -8.72 13.59
N VAL A 15 9.95 -8.59 12.82
CA VAL A 15 9.99 -8.94 11.41
C VAL A 15 11.10 -9.94 11.14
N GLN A 16 10.87 -10.86 10.20
CA GLN A 16 11.83 -11.83 9.73
C GLN A 16 11.87 -11.81 8.20
N SER A 17 13.03 -11.53 7.63
CA SER A 17 13.24 -11.63 6.18
C SER A 17 13.12 -13.08 5.70
N GLU A 18 12.73 -13.26 4.45
CA GLU A 18 12.69 -14.57 3.81
C GLU A 18 14.10 -15.21 3.83
N GLY A 19 14.13 -16.49 4.18
CA GLY A 19 15.39 -17.25 4.32
C GLY A 19 16.22 -16.93 5.58
N SER A 20 15.82 -15.94 6.39
CA SER A 20 16.44 -15.66 7.68
C SER A 20 15.88 -16.56 8.78
N THR A 21 16.71 -16.96 9.73
CA THR A 21 16.29 -17.64 10.97
C THR A 21 16.11 -16.67 12.13
N SER A 22 16.55 -15.41 11.97
CA SER A 22 16.54 -14.40 13.03
C SER A 22 15.38 -13.43 12.84
N LYS A 23 14.72 -13.10 13.95
CA LYS A 23 13.70 -12.05 14.01
C LYS A 23 14.33 -10.75 14.51
N SER A 24 14.00 -9.64 13.87
CA SER A 24 14.40 -8.30 14.27
C SER A 24 13.21 -7.59 14.92
N ALA A 25 13.42 -6.98 16.08
CA ALA A 25 12.40 -6.19 16.74
C ALA A 25 12.12 -4.91 15.92
N ILE A 26 10.84 -4.54 15.82
CA ILE A 26 10.44 -3.25 15.24
C ILE A 26 10.46 -2.21 16.35
N LEU A 27 11.13 -1.10 16.09
CA LEU A 27 11.41 -0.07 17.07
C LEU A 27 10.77 1.27 16.70
N ASP A 28 10.41 2.07 17.70
CA ASP A 28 10.06 3.48 17.51
C ASP A 28 11.32 4.33 17.21
N GLU A 29 11.14 5.62 16.98
CA GLU A 29 12.25 6.55 16.74
C GLU A 29 13.23 6.62 17.92
N ALA A 30 12.73 6.45 19.15
CA ALA A 30 13.55 6.45 20.37
C ALA A 30 14.29 5.13 20.60
N GLY A 31 13.93 4.07 19.85
CA GLY A 31 14.54 2.74 19.97
C GLY A 31 13.80 1.80 20.93
N ASN A 32 12.57 2.11 21.33
CA ASN A 32 11.74 1.23 22.13
C ASN A 32 10.98 0.25 21.24
N LEU A 33 10.58 -0.89 21.81
CA LEU A 33 9.71 -1.86 21.16
C LEU A 33 8.35 -1.23 20.86
N ILE A 34 7.79 -1.55 19.69
CA ILE A 34 6.43 -1.12 19.29
C ILE A 34 5.45 -2.28 19.44
N SER A 35 4.32 -2.00 20.08
CA SER A 35 3.14 -2.87 20.07
C SER A 35 2.11 -2.35 19.08
N PHE A 36 1.59 -3.25 18.22
CA PHE A 36 0.53 -2.96 17.25
C PHE A 36 -0.84 -3.48 17.66
N SER A 37 -0.95 -4.12 18.81
CA SER A 37 -2.22 -4.52 19.41
C SER A 37 -2.75 -3.41 20.30
N ASN A 38 -3.31 -2.39 19.69
CA ASN A 38 -3.82 -1.24 20.43
C ASN A 38 -5.34 -1.19 20.35
N THR A 39 -6.00 -1.21 21.51
CA THR A 39 -7.43 -1.00 21.63
C THR A 39 -7.67 0.32 22.33
N TRP A 40 -8.36 1.22 21.67
CA TRP A 40 -8.77 2.49 22.24
C TRP A 40 -10.31 2.60 22.23
N SER A 41 -10.90 3.13 23.28
CA SER A 41 -12.36 3.33 23.35
C SER A 41 -12.72 4.63 24.05
N TYR A 42 -13.76 5.30 23.54
CA TYR A 42 -14.34 6.50 24.15
C TYR A 42 -15.84 6.58 23.83
N GLY A 43 -16.69 6.46 24.82
CA GLY A 43 -18.15 6.43 24.64
C GLY A 43 -18.56 5.24 23.77
N ASP A 44 -19.32 5.51 22.71
CA ASP A 44 -19.79 4.52 21.73
C ASP A 44 -18.79 4.23 20.61
N TYR A 45 -17.59 4.81 20.69
CA TYR A 45 -16.51 4.60 19.71
C TYR A 45 -15.44 3.70 20.31
N SER A 46 -14.97 2.76 19.50
CA SER A 46 -13.77 1.98 19.77
C SER A 46 -12.96 1.77 18.50
N SER A 47 -11.64 1.75 18.62
CA SER A 47 -10.70 1.45 17.54
C SER A 47 -9.77 0.34 17.96
N ILE A 48 -9.58 -0.64 17.07
CA ILE A 48 -8.63 -1.73 17.25
C ILE A 48 -7.66 -1.69 16.08
N SER A 49 -6.37 -1.57 16.39
CA SER A 49 -5.31 -1.64 15.39
C SER A 49 -4.56 -2.97 15.53
N SER A 50 -4.27 -3.63 14.43
CA SER A 50 -3.54 -4.90 14.42
C SER A 50 -2.57 -4.97 13.24
N LEU A 51 -1.34 -5.44 13.51
CA LEU A 51 -0.35 -5.71 12.47
C LEU A 51 -0.80 -6.95 11.68
N TYR A 52 -0.92 -6.81 10.35
CA TYR A 52 -1.54 -7.82 9.49
C TYR A 52 -0.53 -8.55 8.60
N ALA A 53 0.32 -7.81 7.89
CA ALA A 53 1.27 -8.37 6.95
C ALA A 53 2.51 -7.47 6.81
N THR A 54 3.53 -7.98 6.11
CA THR A 54 4.71 -7.21 5.71
C THR A 54 5.20 -7.62 4.34
N SER A 55 5.89 -6.69 3.69
CA SER A 55 6.57 -6.92 2.41
C SER A 55 7.94 -6.24 2.44
N GLU A 56 8.91 -6.74 1.70
CA GLU A 56 10.21 -6.09 1.49
C GLU A 56 10.12 -5.17 0.29
N VAL A 57 10.54 -3.92 0.45
CA VAL A 57 10.54 -2.92 -0.62
C VAL A 57 11.82 -2.10 -0.59
N THR A 58 12.25 -1.61 -1.77
CA THR A 58 13.37 -0.68 -1.88
C THR A 58 12.86 0.62 -2.49
N VAL A 59 13.03 1.73 -1.78
CA VAL A 59 12.60 3.06 -2.21
C VAL A 59 13.79 4.01 -2.17
N GLY A 60 14.11 4.66 -3.29
CA GLY A 60 15.23 5.59 -3.37
C GLY A 60 16.58 5.00 -2.97
N GLY A 61 16.78 3.68 -3.16
CA GLY A 61 17.99 2.97 -2.77
C GLY A 61 18.07 2.58 -1.29
N THR A 62 17.04 2.84 -0.50
CA THR A 62 16.92 2.39 0.90
C THR A 62 15.99 1.18 0.98
N ASP A 63 16.40 0.16 1.72
CA ASP A 63 15.63 -1.05 1.95
C ASP A 63 14.74 -0.90 3.17
N TYR A 64 13.47 -1.29 3.00
CA TYR A 64 12.45 -1.23 4.04
C TYR A 64 11.71 -2.57 4.19
N TYR A 65 11.16 -2.78 5.37
CA TYR A 65 9.97 -3.60 5.55
C TYR A 65 8.76 -2.67 5.50
N LYS A 66 7.88 -2.87 4.52
CA LYS A 66 6.58 -2.18 4.48
C LYS A 66 5.62 -3.00 5.32
N LEU A 67 5.05 -2.40 6.35
CA LEU A 67 4.05 -3.01 7.22
C LEU A 67 2.64 -2.70 6.72
N LEU A 68 1.73 -3.64 6.90
CA LEU A 68 0.30 -3.46 6.71
C LEU A 68 -0.40 -3.57 8.06
N ILE A 69 -1.10 -2.52 8.44
CA ILE A 69 -1.86 -2.42 9.68
C ILE A 69 -3.34 -2.34 9.34
N LYS A 70 -4.14 -3.18 9.96
CA LYS A 70 -5.60 -3.13 9.87
C LYS A 70 -6.14 -2.36 11.05
N HIS A 71 -7.04 -1.42 10.78
CA HIS A 71 -7.83 -0.70 11.76
C HIS A 71 -9.30 -1.12 11.64
N ALA A 72 -9.93 -1.36 12.78
CA ALA A 72 -11.35 -1.66 12.88
C ALA A 72 -11.98 -0.65 13.84
N ASP A 73 -12.64 0.33 13.27
CA ASP A 73 -13.32 1.39 14.01
C ASP A 73 -14.79 1.05 14.16
N THR A 74 -15.27 1.01 15.39
CA THR A 74 -16.67 0.75 15.71
C THR A 74 -17.30 2.01 16.29
N TYR A 75 -18.39 2.46 15.69
CA TYR A 75 -19.22 3.55 16.18
C TYR A 75 -20.67 3.11 16.24
N SER A 76 -21.29 3.23 17.40
CA SER A 76 -22.70 2.85 17.63
C SER A 76 -23.04 1.44 17.10
N GLY A 77 -22.12 0.49 17.26
CA GLY A 77 -22.29 -0.91 16.84
C GLY A 77 -22.00 -1.20 15.36
N THR A 78 -21.64 -0.19 14.57
CA THR A 78 -21.21 -0.37 13.17
C THR A 78 -19.70 -0.34 13.10
N THR A 79 -19.08 -1.38 12.52
CA THR A 79 -17.62 -1.46 12.35
C THR A 79 -17.23 -1.14 10.91
N THR A 80 -16.30 -0.21 10.74
CA THR A 80 -15.66 0.11 9.47
C THR A 80 -14.20 -0.31 9.55
N ASN A 81 -13.72 -1.01 8.53
CA ASN A 81 -12.30 -1.39 8.43
C ASN A 81 -11.60 -0.46 7.45
N PHE A 82 -10.38 -0.10 7.78
CA PHE A 82 -9.46 0.60 6.87
C PHE A 82 -8.02 0.13 7.14
N TRP A 83 -7.13 0.49 6.25
CA TRP A 83 -5.79 -0.04 6.20
C TRP A 83 -4.77 1.07 6.21
N GLU A 84 -3.67 0.83 6.88
CA GLU A 84 -2.52 1.73 6.91
C GLU A 84 -1.27 0.96 6.49
N THR A 85 -0.43 1.58 5.66
CA THR A 85 0.93 1.11 5.42
C THR A 85 1.94 2.06 6.02
N VAL A 86 3.03 1.52 6.53
CA VAL A 86 4.16 2.30 7.05
C VAL A 86 5.45 1.54 6.82
N ASN A 87 6.56 2.24 6.64
CA ASN A 87 7.85 1.61 6.40
C ASN A 87 8.69 1.51 7.67
N VAL A 88 9.45 0.42 7.77
CA VAL A 88 10.49 0.21 8.79
C VAL A 88 11.83 0.14 8.07
N VAL A 89 12.77 1.01 8.41
CA VAL A 89 14.12 1.04 7.81
C VAL A 89 14.88 -0.23 8.19
N LYS A 90 15.25 -1.08 7.23
CA LYS A 90 15.90 -2.37 7.51
C LYS A 90 17.22 -2.26 8.27
N SER A 91 18.02 -1.24 7.99
CA SER A 91 19.32 -1.06 8.62
C SER A 91 19.26 -0.68 10.10
N THR A 92 18.13 -0.13 10.56
CA THR A 92 17.94 0.32 11.95
C THR A 92 16.79 -0.36 12.67
N ASN A 93 15.92 -1.06 11.94
CA ASN A 93 14.64 -1.61 12.39
C ASN A 93 13.67 -0.56 12.98
N LYS A 94 13.88 0.72 12.68
CA LYS A 94 13.04 1.81 13.16
C LYS A 94 11.91 2.09 12.18
N ILE A 95 10.71 2.28 12.74
CA ILE A 95 9.55 2.70 11.96
C ILE A 95 9.71 4.17 11.53
N ASP A 96 9.32 4.46 10.31
CA ASP A 96 9.30 5.80 9.73
C ASP A 96 7.85 6.23 9.48
N TRP A 97 7.26 6.87 10.47
CA TRP A 97 5.87 7.34 10.42
C TRP A 97 5.62 8.40 9.34
N SER A 98 6.66 9.04 8.81
CA SER A 98 6.51 9.98 7.69
C SER A 98 6.08 9.29 6.40
N THR A 99 6.21 7.96 6.34
CA THR A 99 5.82 7.13 5.20
C THR A 99 4.43 6.49 5.37
N ALA A 100 3.71 6.84 6.44
CA ALA A 100 2.38 6.31 6.70
C ALA A 100 1.39 6.75 5.62
N ASN A 101 0.62 5.79 5.10
CA ASN A 101 -0.40 6.04 4.09
C ASN A 101 -1.66 5.22 4.38
N TRP A 102 -2.84 5.81 4.16
CA TRP A 102 -4.14 5.26 4.52
C TRP A 102 -4.92 4.81 3.29
N TYR A 103 -5.62 3.68 3.39
CA TYR A 103 -6.39 3.08 2.31
C TYR A 103 -7.75 2.62 2.81
N ASP A 104 -8.81 3.05 2.15
CA ASP A 104 -10.17 2.56 2.36
C ASP A 104 -10.42 1.25 1.60
N ASP A 105 -9.77 1.08 0.44
CA ASP A 105 -9.86 -0.12 -0.38
C ASP A 105 -8.60 -0.99 -0.21
N PRO A 106 -8.72 -2.18 0.43
CA PRO A 106 -7.59 -3.07 0.66
C PRO A 106 -7.08 -3.74 -0.62
N LYS A 107 -7.87 -3.83 -1.66
CA LYS A 107 -7.55 -4.52 -2.92
C LYS A 107 -6.26 -4.00 -3.56
N LYS A 108 -6.01 -2.69 -3.44
CA LYS A 108 -4.78 -2.05 -3.93
C LYS A 108 -3.50 -2.56 -3.23
N LEU A 109 -3.64 -3.19 -2.07
CA LEU A 109 -2.53 -3.65 -1.25
C LEU A 109 -2.25 -5.15 -1.40
N GLU A 110 -3.18 -5.93 -1.96
CA GLU A 110 -3.06 -7.39 -2.04
C GLU A 110 -1.80 -7.86 -2.75
N SER A 111 -1.51 -7.30 -3.91
CA SER A 111 -0.31 -7.66 -4.66
C SER A 111 0.99 -7.19 -4.01
N VAL A 112 0.96 -6.08 -3.27
CA VAL A 112 2.13 -5.56 -2.54
C VAL A 112 2.52 -6.51 -1.42
N PHE A 113 1.52 -7.03 -0.68
CA PHE A 113 1.74 -7.89 0.47
C PHE A 113 1.59 -9.38 0.15
N ASN A 114 1.12 -9.73 -1.04
CA ASN A 114 0.81 -11.10 -1.45
C ASN A 114 -0.17 -11.78 -0.49
N VAL A 115 -1.21 -11.06 -0.09
CA VAL A 115 -2.28 -11.54 0.80
C VAL A 115 -3.63 -11.12 0.25
N GLU A 116 -4.64 -11.93 0.48
CA GLU A 116 -6.02 -11.62 0.14
C GLU A 116 -6.62 -10.76 1.27
N LEU A 117 -7.25 -9.64 0.92
CA LEU A 117 -7.70 -8.61 1.86
C LEU A 117 -9.16 -8.21 1.69
N ASP A 118 -9.74 -8.36 0.49
CA ASP A 118 -11.09 -7.89 0.17
C ASP A 118 -12.18 -8.95 0.36
N GLY A 119 -11.81 -10.20 0.69
CA GLY A 119 -12.71 -11.33 0.84
C GLY A 119 -13.14 -11.98 -0.48
N VAL A 120 -12.51 -11.59 -1.59
CA VAL A 120 -12.70 -12.20 -2.91
C VAL A 120 -11.56 -13.18 -3.15
N GLU A 121 -11.89 -14.44 -3.44
CA GLU A 121 -10.89 -15.49 -3.61
C GLU A 121 -9.83 -15.15 -4.68
N GLY A 122 -8.58 -15.06 -4.25
CA GLY A 122 -7.41 -14.82 -5.09
C GLY A 122 -6.85 -13.41 -4.95
N ILE A 123 -5.52 -13.33 -4.93
CA ILE A 123 -4.80 -12.06 -4.88
C ILE A 123 -5.08 -11.27 -6.16
N PHE A 124 -5.47 -10.03 -6.01
CA PHE A 124 -5.67 -9.13 -7.14
C PHE A 124 -4.36 -8.95 -7.88
N THR A 125 -4.27 -9.58 -9.04
CA THR A 125 -3.13 -9.45 -9.96
C THR A 125 -3.55 -8.69 -11.20
N ILE A 126 -2.74 -7.72 -11.58
CA ILE A 126 -3.01 -6.90 -12.74
C ILE A 126 -2.54 -7.62 -13.99
N ASN A 127 -3.46 -7.76 -14.93
CA ASN A 127 -3.19 -8.31 -16.24
C ASN A 127 -3.98 -7.53 -17.32
N SER A 128 -3.74 -7.86 -18.58
CA SER A 128 -4.40 -7.16 -19.70
C SER A 128 -5.92 -7.34 -19.75
N SER A 129 -6.48 -8.32 -19.04
CA SER A 129 -7.93 -8.59 -19.04
C SER A 129 -8.69 -7.77 -18.00
N ASN A 130 -8.03 -7.32 -16.93
CA ASN A 130 -8.66 -6.49 -15.89
C ASN A 130 -8.24 -5.01 -15.93
N THR A 131 -7.60 -4.57 -17.02
CA THR A 131 -7.21 -3.17 -17.24
C THR A 131 -7.74 -2.65 -18.57
N THR A 132 -8.15 -1.39 -18.58
CA THR A 132 -8.63 -0.69 -19.78
C THR A 132 -7.56 0.30 -20.27
N PRO A 133 -7.25 0.36 -21.58
CA PRO A 133 -6.39 1.39 -22.12
C PRO A 133 -7.00 2.78 -21.93
N ILE A 134 -6.23 3.73 -21.41
CA ILE A 134 -6.64 5.14 -21.30
C ILE A 134 -6.13 5.91 -22.53
N GLY A 135 -4.89 5.70 -22.94
CA GLY A 135 -4.28 6.37 -24.08
C GLY A 135 -3.21 5.51 -24.71
N THR A 136 -2.98 5.73 -26.02
CA THR A 136 -1.94 5.03 -26.78
C THR A 136 -0.84 6.03 -27.10
N ASP A 137 0.38 5.71 -26.71
CA ASP A 137 1.57 6.45 -27.06
C ASP A 137 2.12 5.98 -28.42
N THR A 138 2.71 6.90 -29.17
CA THR A 138 3.42 6.62 -30.42
C THR A 138 4.73 5.85 -30.22
N THR A 139 5.25 5.76 -29.00
CA THR A 139 6.48 5.03 -28.62
C THR A 139 6.24 3.58 -28.19
N GLY A 140 4.97 3.15 -28.07
CA GLY A 140 4.58 1.79 -27.69
C GLY A 140 4.23 1.61 -26.23
N ALA A 141 4.45 2.60 -25.37
CA ALA A 141 4.00 2.56 -23.99
C ALA A 141 2.51 2.96 -23.90
N GLN A 142 1.70 2.13 -23.26
CA GLN A 142 0.27 2.33 -23.13
C GLN A 142 -0.09 2.54 -21.65
N LEU A 143 -0.68 3.70 -21.31
CA LEU A 143 -1.29 3.91 -20.02
C LEU A 143 -2.60 3.10 -19.93
N ARG A 144 -2.78 2.39 -18.84
CA ARG A 144 -3.94 1.55 -18.58
C ARG A 144 -4.46 1.80 -17.17
N GLU A 145 -5.74 1.61 -17.00
CA GLU A 145 -6.45 1.74 -15.73
C GLU A 145 -7.12 0.41 -15.38
N SER A 146 -6.99 -0.04 -14.15
CA SER A 146 -7.73 -1.17 -13.64
C SER A 146 -9.14 -0.74 -13.19
N THR A 147 -9.99 -1.73 -12.88
CA THR A 147 -11.37 -1.48 -12.46
C THR A 147 -11.50 -0.69 -11.15
N ASP A 148 -10.43 -0.63 -10.35
CA ASP A 148 -10.35 0.12 -9.09
C ASP A 148 -9.67 1.50 -9.24
N GLY A 149 -9.39 1.94 -10.47
CA GLY A 149 -8.74 3.22 -10.76
C GLY A 149 -7.21 3.20 -10.68
N SER A 150 -6.58 2.09 -10.33
CA SER A 150 -5.12 2.00 -10.29
C SER A 150 -4.51 2.08 -11.68
N LEU A 151 -3.38 2.79 -11.81
CA LEU A 151 -2.74 3.05 -13.09
C LEU A 151 -1.55 2.10 -13.36
N PHE A 152 -1.43 1.73 -14.62
CA PHE A 152 -0.38 0.84 -15.13
C PHE A 152 0.15 1.33 -16.46
N ILE A 153 1.42 1.00 -16.73
CA ILE A 153 2.05 1.22 -18.03
C ILE A 153 2.34 -0.15 -18.63
N LYS A 154 1.81 -0.42 -19.81
CA LYS A 154 2.19 -1.57 -20.62
C LYS A 154 3.22 -1.12 -21.66
N ASP A 155 4.42 -1.70 -21.63
CA ASP A 155 5.50 -1.49 -22.59
C ASP A 155 5.92 -2.86 -23.15
N GLY A 156 5.50 -3.17 -24.35
CA GLY A 156 5.62 -4.49 -24.94
C GLY A 156 4.87 -5.55 -24.13
N ASP A 157 5.58 -6.56 -23.65
CA ASP A 157 5.03 -7.62 -22.79
C ASP A 157 5.16 -7.31 -21.30
N THR A 158 5.76 -6.19 -20.95
CA THR A 158 5.96 -5.77 -19.55
C THR A 158 4.80 -4.91 -19.08
N THR A 159 4.30 -5.22 -17.88
CA THR A 159 3.33 -4.37 -17.17
C THR A 159 4.02 -3.76 -15.96
N ILE A 160 4.00 -2.44 -15.87
CA ILE A 160 4.65 -1.66 -14.83
C ILE A 160 3.56 -0.98 -14.03
N THR A 161 3.53 -1.24 -12.74
CA THR A 161 2.62 -0.56 -11.81
C THR A 161 3.08 0.87 -11.60
N VAL A 162 2.16 1.82 -11.71
CA VAL A 162 2.42 3.20 -11.30
C VAL A 162 2.23 3.28 -9.79
N THR A 163 3.32 3.54 -9.08
CA THR A 163 3.30 3.63 -7.62
C THR A 163 3.76 5.00 -7.15
N SER A 164 3.24 5.43 -6.02
CA SER A 164 3.79 6.54 -5.26
C SER A 164 5.19 6.20 -4.71
N PRO A 165 5.98 7.18 -4.27
CA PRO A 165 7.31 6.94 -3.70
C PRO A 165 7.33 5.97 -2.52
N ASP A 166 6.22 5.82 -1.80
CA ASP A 166 6.03 4.86 -0.70
C ASP A 166 5.62 3.46 -1.17
N GLY A 167 5.45 3.26 -2.51
CA GLY A 167 5.13 1.98 -3.13
C GLY A 167 3.63 1.65 -3.19
N GLY A 168 2.75 2.56 -2.77
CA GLY A 168 1.31 2.41 -2.93
C GLY A 168 0.88 2.63 -4.39
N TYR A 169 -0.24 2.03 -4.82
CA TYR A 169 -0.82 2.32 -6.12
C TYR A 169 -1.25 3.78 -6.21
N VAL A 170 -1.04 4.38 -7.37
CA VAL A 170 -1.45 5.77 -7.63
C VAL A 170 -2.75 5.75 -8.42
N ASP A 171 -3.75 6.44 -7.87
CA ASP A 171 -4.93 6.88 -8.59
C ASP A 171 -4.76 8.38 -8.87
N LEU A 172 -4.60 8.73 -10.15
CA LEU A 172 -4.52 10.12 -10.60
C LEU A 172 -5.87 10.63 -11.11
N ASN A 173 -6.91 9.80 -11.10
CA ASN A 173 -8.27 10.17 -11.46
C ASN A 173 -9.00 10.66 -10.22
N TYR A 174 -9.06 11.97 -10.05
CA TYR A 174 -9.65 12.59 -8.88
C TYR A 174 -10.71 13.61 -9.29
N THR A 175 -11.86 13.52 -8.66
CA THR A 175 -12.96 14.49 -8.83
C THR A 175 -13.32 15.08 -7.48
N GLU A 176 -13.22 16.40 -7.33
CA GLU A 176 -13.69 17.11 -6.16
C GLU A 176 -14.89 17.98 -6.55
N THR A 177 -15.98 17.88 -5.78
CA THR A 177 -17.21 18.63 -6.05
C THR A 177 -17.42 19.67 -4.94
N PHE A 178 -17.61 20.91 -5.36
CA PHE A 178 -17.89 22.06 -4.51
C PHE A 178 -19.31 22.56 -4.76
N THR A 179 -19.81 23.40 -3.88
CA THR A 179 -21.13 24.03 -4.04
C THR A 179 -21.24 24.85 -5.34
N SER A 180 -20.11 25.34 -5.89
CA SER A 180 -20.03 26.19 -7.08
C SER A 180 -19.51 25.50 -8.35
N GLY A 181 -19.19 24.17 -8.29
CA GLY A 181 -18.65 23.44 -9.42
C GLY A 181 -17.89 22.17 -9.03
N SER A 182 -17.15 21.60 -9.96
CA SER A 182 -16.29 20.44 -9.73
C SER A 182 -14.92 20.66 -10.37
N PHE A 183 -13.91 20.06 -9.76
CA PHE A 183 -12.56 19.95 -10.31
C PHE A 183 -12.29 18.46 -10.61
N GLU A 184 -11.78 18.16 -11.80
CA GLU A 184 -11.43 16.80 -12.20
C GLU A 184 -9.96 16.76 -12.63
N THR A 185 -9.19 15.83 -12.08
CA THR A 185 -7.87 15.47 -12.59
C THR A 185 -7.96 14.08 -13.18
N LYS A 186 -7.40 13.90 -14.36
CA LYS A 186 -7.42 12.61 -15.05
C LYS A 186 -6.07 12.37 -15.74
N ALA A 187 -5.50 11.19 -15.51
CA ALA A 187 -4.37 10.73 -16.30
C ALA A 187 -4.84 10.36 -17.71
N ILE A 188 -4.19 10.90 -18.73
CA ILE A 188 -4.63 10.73 -20.13
C ILE A 188 -3.62 9.99 -21.02
N ALA A 189 -2.35 9.94 -20.64
CA ALA A 189 -1.32 9.26 -21.41
C ALA A 189 -0.08 8.95 -20.55
N ALA A 190 0.72 7.99 -21.00
CA ALA A 190 2.08 7.77 -20.53
C ALA A 190 3.03 7.75 -21.71
N GLN A 191 4.23 8.32 -21.54
CA GLN A 191 5.28 8.35 -22.54
C GLN A 191 6.58 7.81 -21.95
N LYS A 192 7.25 6.91 -22.66
CA LYS A 192 8.59 6.46 -22.31
C LYS A 192 9.63 7.55 -22.65
N VAL A 193 10.48 7.88 -21.67
CA VAL A 193 11.55 8.87 -21.81
C VAL A 193 12.85 8.27 -21.25
N GLY A 194 13.66 7.68 -22.13
CA GLY A 194 14.84 6.91 -21.72
C GLY A 194 14.42 5.63 -20.97
N ASN A 195 14.82 5.50 -19.72
CA ASN A 195 14.44 4.36 -18.85
C ASN A 195 13.23 4.68 -17.95
N ASP A 196 12.72 5.91 -18.01
CA ASP A 196 11.62 6.38 -17.17
C ASP A 196 10.33 6.56 -17.99
N TYR A 197 9.22 6.81 -17.29
CA TYR A 197 7.92 7.12 -17.89
C TYR A 197 7.41 8.46 -17.33
N LYS A 198 6.81 9.25 -18.22
CA LYS A 198 6.05 10.43 -17.83
C LYS A 198 4.58 10.17 -18.02
N ILE A 199 3.77 10.51 -17.03
CA ILE A 199 2.31 10.48 -17.08
C ILE A 199 1.81 11.93 -17.23
N VAL A 200 0.83 12.11 -18.10
CA VAL A 200 0.19 13.40 -18.39
C VAL A 200 -1.27 13.32 -18.02
#